data_c2c58bce69254d9a7e4ecffde69333be
#
_entry.id   c2c58bce69254d9a7e4ecffde69333be
#
_cell.length_a   1.000
_cell.length_b   1.000
_cell.length_c   1.000
_cell.angle_alpha   90.00
_cell.angle_beta   90.00
_cell.angle_gamma   90.00
#
_symmetry.space_group_name_H-M   'P 1'
#
loop_
_entity.id
_entity.type
_entity.pdbx_description
1 polymer ?
#
loop_
_entity_poly.entity_id
_entity_poly.type
_entity_poly.pdbx_seq_one_letter_code
_entity_poly.pdbx_strand_id
1 'polypeptide(L)'
;MKNIFLLYVALLISAPTLRAQEPLWGTPDTLEHYTLGAGVQYTKIAYRDKPVLMWVTTIDLTNPYTQIEQVQSHNKVPDVSRETVMSMSRSNTYPGHRVCAAFNHDFFVYESGVCIGVNISNGEIPFASGSGRSIFAISQEKTAAVFYPSLISKILLKDGSEVNIDYYNSSATALVGNCILFNRMNSRILTDPGLYIKIKPLDTWTVNGNDIRCEVQEVSDTPIQTSATEYVIYARNESVQSFENKIKAGDVIAVSQKFVKGKFGEPLKDIVAGFHGYPSIAYEGKLHDGEYNDFENGREFEVSARVMAGMSQDGKTVYIVTVEGGTKESPGVNCIDIANWMLAHGSWNVVNFDSGGSATIAVDHEMLNYPMRGGEIRPVADALLVVSTEPESETVASYSFVVPNLHTTAVSLNPLTLLSFNEYGKVLEKGGQGFTYRCI
;
A
#
# COMPACT_ATOMS: atom_id res chain seq x y z
N MET A 1 1.07 -55.60 45.61
CA MET A 1 1.21 -54.85 44.37
C MET A 1 0.47 -53.47 44.53
N LYS A 2 1.21 -52.44 44.79
CA LYS A 2 0.65 -51.09 44.99
C LYS A 2 0.79 -50.31 43.66
N ASN A 3 -0.32 -50.00 43.04
CA ASN A 3 -0.35 -49.14 41.85
C ASN A 3 -0.20 -47.68 42.28
N ILE A 4 0.90 -47.04 41.88
CA ILE A 4 1.13 -45.62 42.04
C ILE A 4 0.60 -44.94 40.75
N PHE A 5 -0.49 -44.20 40.88
CA PHE A 5 -0.99 -43.30 39.85
C PHE A 5 -0.17 -42.00 39.93
N LEU A 6 0.66 -41.71 38.92
CA LEU A 6 1.29 -40.42 38.75
C LEU A 6 0.28 -39.45 38.06
N LEU A 7 -0.17 -38.46 38.81
CA LEU A 7 -0.97 -37.37 38.30
C LEU A 7 -0.05 -36.33 37.71
N TYR A 8 0.02 -36.22 36.37
CA TYR A 8 0.68 -35.08 35.69
C TYR A 8 -0.25 -33.86 35.73
N VAL A 9 0.04 -32.92 36.61
CA VAL A 9 -0.55 -31.58 36.55
C VAL A 9 0.23 -30.76 35.53
N ALA A 10 -0.32 -30.60 34.35
CA ALA A 10 0.19 -29.65 33.37
C ALA A 10 -0.14 -28.22 33.85
N LEU A 11 0.84 -27.54 34.39
CA LEU A 11 0.77 -26.11 34.69
C LEU A 11 0.79 -25.37 33.32
N LEU A 12 -0.37 -24.97 32.81
CA LEU A 12 -0.48 -23.99 31.76
C LEU A 12 -0.07 -22.64 32.32
N ILE A 13 1.20 -22.30 32.20
CA ILE A 13 1.68 -20.93 32.41
C ILE A 13 1.19 -20.15 31.21
N SER A 14 0.04 -19.50 31.33
CA SER A 14 -0.34 -18.43 30.42
C SER A 14 0.67 -17.30 30.59
N ALA A 15 1.62 -17.19 29.68
CA ALA A 15 2.44 -15.99 29.57
C ALA A 15 1.49 -14.80 29.44
N PRO A 16 1.63 -13.73 30.24
CA PRO A 16 0.87 -12.53 30.04
C PRO A 16 1.25 -12.01 28.64
N THR A 17 0.35 -12.08 27.68
CA THR A 17 0.46 -11.29 26.47
C THR A 17 0.47 -9.84 26.91
N LEU A 18 1.62 -9.19 26.79
CA LEU A 18 1.71 -7.74 26.87
C LEU A 18 0.82 -7.19 25.73
N ARG A 19 -0.45 -6.96 26.04
CA ARG A 19 -1.32 -6.20 25.14
C ARG A 19 -0.73 -4.81 25.04
N ALA A 20 -0.59 -4.30 23.81
CA ALA A 20 -0.30 -2.88 23.59
C ALA A 20 -1.30 -2.06 24.40
N GLN A 21 -0.81 -1.02 25.09
CA GLN A 21 -1.67 -0.17 25.88
C GLN A 21 -2.46 0.73 24.93
N GLU A 22 -3.78 0.58 24.91
CA GLU A 22 -4.63 1.47 24.12
C GLU A 22 -4.41 2.94 24.51
N PRO A 23 -4.46 3.85 23.52
CA PRO A 23 -4.40 5.27 23.82
C PRO A 23 -5.55 5.70 24.73
N LEU A 24 -5.30 6.62 25.64
CA LEU A 24 -6.31 7.17 26.55
C LEU A 24 -7.19 8.20 25.82
N TRP A 25 -7.95 7.76 24.82
CA TRP A 25 -8.87 8.62 24.05
C TRP A 25 -10.31 8.57 24.56
N GLY A 26 -10.57 7.75 25.59
CA GLY A 26 -11.91 7.51 26.14
C GLY A 26 -12.67 6.41 25.41
N THR A 27 -13.99 6.43 25.56
CA THR A 27 -14.86 5.41 24.95
C THR A 27 -15.09 5.70 23.47
N PRO A 28 -14.86 4.72 22.56
CA PRO A 28 -15.16 4.88 21.15
C PRO A 28 -16.68 4.92 20.90
N ASP A 29 -17.06 5.75 19.93
CA ASP A 29 -18.41 5.80 19.37
C ASP A 29 -18.31 5.37 17.90
N THR A 30 -18.89 4.21 17.55
CA THR A 30 -18.91 3.72 16.18
C THR A 30 -20.02 4.45 15.42
N LEU A 31 -19.63 5.38 14.55
CA LEU A 31 -20.55 6.20 13.77
C LEU A 31 -21.09 5.47 12.55
N GLU A 32 -20.24 4.67 11.90
CA GLU A 32 -20.59 3.89 10.70
C GLU A 32 -19.85 2.56 10.72
N HIS A 33 -20.52 1.50 10.30
CA HIS A 33 -19.90 0.19 10.12
C HIS A 33 -20.65 -0.62 9.06
N TYR A 34 -19.97 -0.95 7.95
CA TYR A 34 -20.53 -1.76 6.87
C TYR A 34 -19.44 -2.30 5.94
N THR A 35 -19.81 -3.20 5.03
CA THR A 35 -18.90 -3.75 4.03
C THR A 35 -18.86 -2.88 2.78
N LEU A 36 -17.68 -2.74 2.17
CA LEU A 36 -17.49 -2.05 0.90
C LEU A 36 -17.49 -3.00 -0.31
N GLY A 37 -17.31 -4.29 -0.05
CA GLY A 37 -17.25 -5.37 -1.02
C GLY A 37 -16.74 -6.65 -0.35
N ALA A 38 -16.57 -7.71 -1.12
CA ALA A 38 -16.12 -8.99 -0.62
C ALA A 38 -14.79 -8.85 0.17
N GLY A 39 -14.79 -9.24 1.45
CA GLY A 39 -13.61 -9.19 2.31
C GLY A 39 -13.15 -7.79 2.72
N VAL A 40 -13.92 -6.73 2.48
CA VAL A 40 -13.54 -5.36 2.84
C VAL A 40 -14.57 -4.74 3.77
N GLN A 41 -14.16 -4.45 5.00
CA GLN A 41 -14.98 -3.78 6.00
C GLN A 41 -14.53 -2.35 6.23
N TYR A 42 -15.49 -1.47 6.43
CA TYR A 42 -15.30 -0.06 6.73
C TYR A 42 -15.91 0.28 8.07
N THR A 43 -15.19 1.04 8.89
CA THR A 43 -15.67 1.53 10.18
C THR A 43 -15.22 2.97 10.39
N LYS A 44 -16.17 3.85 10.77
CA LYS A 44 -15.90 5.22 11.20
C LYS A 44 -16.09 5.32 12.70
N ILE A 45 -15.07 5.79 13.39
CA ILE A 45 -15.02 5.83 14.86
C ILE A 45 -14.71 7.26 15.30
N ALA A 46 -15.45 7.73 16.31
CA ALA A 46 -15.14 8.98 17.00
C ALA A 46 -14.82 8.72 18.47
N TYR A 47 -13.83 9.42 18.99
CA TYR A 47 -13.55 9.52 20.42
C TYR A 47 -13.85 10.96 20.86
N ARG A 48 -14.55 11.11 21.99
CA ARG A 48 -15.04 12.42 22.43
C ARG A 48 -14.23 13.02 23.57
N ASP A 49 -13.65 12.20 24.44
CA ASP A 49 -12.89 12.68 25.59
C ASP A 49 -11.55 13.30 25.15
N LYS A 50 -10.87 12.67 24.20
CA LYS A 50 -9.80 13.25 23.40
C LYS A 50 -10.28 13.23 21.95
N PRO A 51 -10.63 14.38 21.35
CA PRO A 51 -11.32 14.39 20.07
C PRO A 51 -10.46 13.78 18.97
N VAL A 52 -10.87 12.61 18.48
CA VAL A 52 -10.26 11.87 17.37
C VAL A 52 -11.38 11.34 16.48
N LEU A 53 -11.31 11.63 15.21
CA LEU A 53 -12.17 11.04 14.17
C LEU A 53 -11.30 10.20 13.24
N MET A 54 -11.66 8.93 13.07
CA MET A 54 -10.87 7.99 12.30
C MET A 54 -11.72 7.04 11.47
N TRP A 55 -11.12 6.57 10.40
CA TRP A 55 -11.66 5.55 9.51
C TRP A 55 -10.73 4.33 9.52
N VAL A 56 -11.31 3.17 9.70
CA VAL A 56 -10.62 1.88 9.69
C VAL A 56 -11.15 1.06 8.54
N THR A 57 -10.27 0.71 7.62
CA THR A 57 -10.58 -0.25 6.56
C THR A 57 -9.87 -1.56 6.88
N THR A 58 -10.63 -2.62 7.12
CA THR A 58 -10.12 -3.97 7.38
C THR A 58 -10.30 -4.81 6.11
N ILE A 59 -9.21 -5.41 5.65
CA ILE A 59 -9.12 -6.07 4.35
C ILE A 59 -8.69 -7.52 4.58
N ASP A 60 -9.55 -8.46 4.22
CA ASP A 60 -9.30 -9.90 4.28
C ASP A 60 -8.68 -10.38 2.96
N LEU A 61 -7.38 -10.65 2.96
CA LEU A 61 -6.64 -11.14 1.81
C LEU A 61 -6.91 -12.61 1.49
N THR A 62 -7.59 -13.35 2.38
CA THR A 62 -8.02 -14.73 2.07
C THR A 62 -9.22 -14.76 1.13
N ASN A 63 -9.96 -13.65 1.05
CA ASN A 63 -11.07 -13.55 0.14
C ASN A 63 -10.57 -13.55 -1.32
N PRO A 64 -11.10 -14.42 -2.21
CA PRO A 64 -10.59 -14.56 -3.58
C PRO A 64 -10.80 -13.29 -4.41
N TYR A 65 -11.81 -12.48 -4.11
CA TYR A 65 -12.17 -11.27 -4.86
C TYR A 65 -11.46 -10.01 -4.38
N THR A 66 -10.76 -10.03 -3.25
CA THR A 66 -10.09 -8.86 -2.69
C THR A 66 -8.66 -8.77 -3.19
N GLN A 67 -8.24 -7.58 -3.63
CA GLN A 67 -6.87 -7.27 -4.04
C GLN A 67 -6.44 -5.92 -3.46
N ILE A 68 -5.14 -5.75 -3.28
CA ILE A 68 -4.51 -4.47 -2.94
C ILE A 68 -3.49 -4.15 -4.01
N GLU A 69 -3.62 -2.98 -4.62
CA GLU A 69 -2.78 -2.55 -5.74
C GLU A 69 -2.11 -1.21 -5.47
N GLN A 70 -0.90 -1.06 -5.98
CA GLN A 70 -0.18 0.20 -6.01
C GLN A 70 -0.29 0.82 -7.40
N VAL A 71 -0.61 2.11 -7.45
CA VAL A 71 -0.67 2.85 -8.71
C VAL A 71 0.08 4.17 -8.60
N GLN A 72 0.70 4.57 -9.71
CA GLN A 72 1.32 5.88 -9.87
C GLN A 72 0.31 6.84 -10.51
N SER A 73 0.38 8.12 -10.14
CA SER A 73 -0.40 9.18 -10.77
C SER A 73 -0.24 9.14 -12.29
N HIS A 74 -1.37 9.13 -13.03
CA HIS A 74 -1.46 8.97 -14.49
C HIS A 74 -0.66 7.77 -15.06
N ASN A 75 -0.30 6.79 -14.22
CA ASN A 75 0.62 5.70 -14.56
C ASN A 75 1.97 6.19 -15.12
N LYS A 76 2.52 7.28 -14.58
CA LYS A 76 3.73 7.96 -15.07
C LYS A 76 4.74 8.23 -13.96
N VAL A 77 6.02 8.12 -14.31
CA VAL A 77 7.16 8.50 -13.47
C VAL A 77 8.22 9.21 -14.32
N PRO A 78 8.59 10.46 -13.98
CA PRO A 78 7.94 11.35 -13.02
C PRO A 78 6.58 11.87 -13.52
N ASP A 79 5.73 12.29 -12.61
CA ASP A 79 4.51 13.02 -12.95
C ASP A 79 4.38 14.30 -12.13
N VAL A 80 4.76 15.42 -12.73
CA VAL A 80 4.70 16.75 -12.09
C VAL A 80 3.27 17.25 -11.89
N SER A 81 2.31 16.76 -12.68
CA SER A 81 0.91 17.17 -12.59
C SER A 81 0.19 16.52 -11.41
N ARG A 82 0.54 15.29 -11.11
CA ARG A 82 -0.08 14.45 -10.07
C ARG A 82 -1.61 14.36 -10.17
N GLU A 83 -2.16 13.39 -9.50
CA GLU A 83 -3.61 13.18 -9.38
C GLU A 83 -4.05 13.21 -7.93
N THR A 84 -5.34 13.47 -7.69
CA THR A 84 -5.94 13.18 -6.41
C THR A 84 -6.17 11.67 -6.25
N VAL A 85 -6.20 11.18 -5.01
CA VAL A 85 -6.52 9.77 -4.72
C VAL A 85 -7.87 9.37 -5.34
N MET A 86 -8.87 10.27 -5.32
CA MET A 86 -10.18 10.04 -5.94
C MET A 86 -10.08 9.87 -7.46
N SER A 87 -9.24 10.66 -8.12
CA SER A 87 -9.01 10.53 -9.57
C SER A 87 -8.36 9.18 -9.90
N MET A 88 -7.30 8.80 -9.18
CA MET A 88 -6.66 7.48 -9.34
C MET A 88 -7.61 6.32 -9.05
N SER A 89 -8.47 6.45 -8.03
CA SER A 89 -9.51 5.47 -7.73
C SER A 89 -10.49 5.30 -8.90
N ARG A 90 -10.94 6.41 -9.48
CA ARG A 90 -11.90 6.41 -10.58
C ARG A 90 -11.31 5.89 -11.88
N SER A 91 -10.10 6.32 -12.24
CA SER A 91 -9.42 5.90 -13.48
C SER A 91 -9.01 4.41 -13.48
N ASN A 92 -8.90 3.80 -12.29
CA ASN A 92 -8.60 2.38 -12.15
C ASN A 92 -9.84 1.51 -11.87
N THR A 93 -11.07 2.06 -11.97
CA THR A 93 -12.31 1.29 -11.86
C THR A 93 -12.88 1.00 -13.24
N TYR A 94 -13.10 -0.29 -13.53
CA TYR A 94 -13.70 -0.77 -14.77
C TYR A 94 -14.44 -2.10 -14.51
N PRO A 95 -15.25 -2.62 -15.43
CA PRO A 95 -16.01 -3.87 -15.22
C PRO A 95 -15.12 -5.02 -14.76
N GLY A 96 -15.52 -5.66 -13.63
CA GLY A 96 -14.74 -6.71 -12.98
C GLY A 96 -13.53 -6.26 -12.16
N HIS A 97 -13.32 -4.95 -12.04
CA HIS A 97 -12.23 -4.35 -11.27
C HIS A 97 -12.70 -3.03 -10.63
N ARG A 98 -13.33 -3.14 -9.47
CA ARG A 98 -13.90 -2.00 -8.74
C ARG A 98 -13.01 -1.57 -7.60
N VAL A 99 -12.52 -0.34 -7.63
CA VAL A 99 -11.82 0.26 -6.49
C VAL A 99 -12.87 0.67 -5.47
N CYS A 100 -12.94 -0.05 -4.36
CA CYS A 100 -13.91 0.20 -3.28
C CYS A 100 -13.37 1.15 -2.20
N ALA A 101 -12.06 1.19 -2.01
CA ALA A 101 -11.38 2.20 -1.18
C ALA A 101 -10.02 2.55 -1.74
N ALA A 102 -9.54 3.77 -1.48
CA ALA A 102 -8.23 4.23 -1.92
C ALA A 102 -7.60 5.19 -0.89
N PHE A 103 -6.27 5.16 -0.82
CA PHE A 103 -5.47 5.91 0.15
C PHE A 103 -4.20 6.44 -0.52
N ASN A 104 -3.68 7.58 -0.06
CA ASN A 104 -2.32 7.98 -0.38
C ASN A 104 -1.31 7.12 0.41
N HIS A 105 -0.07 7.00 -0.08
CA HIS A 105 0.95 6.26 0.69
C HIS A 105 2.34 6.89 0.69
N ASP A 106 3.04 7.04 -0.44
CA ASP A 106 4.43 7.47 -0.43
C ASP A 106 4.60 8.98 -0.20
N PHE A 107 5.73 9.32 0.34
CA PHE A 107 6.26 10.69 0.30
C PHE A 107 6.80 10.98 -1.11
N PHE A 108 6.73 12.21 -1.55
CA PHE A 108 7.19 12.59 -2.89
C PHE A 108 7.87 13.95 -2.90
N VAL A 109 8.72 14.16 -3.89
CA VAL A 109 9.32 15.48 -4.17
C VAL A 109 8.29 16.34 -4.87
N TYR A 110 7.87 17.43 -4.22
CA TYR A 110 6.75 18.25 -4.69
C TYR A 110 6.96 18.83 -6.09
N GLU A 111 8.19 19.22 -6.42
CA GLU A 111 8.54 19.85 -7.70
C GLU A 111 8.48 18.86 -8.87
N SER A 112 8.80 17.60 -8.64
CA SER A 112 8.93 16.60 -9.70
C SER A 112 7.83 15.53 -9.70
N GLY A 113 7.09 15.37 -8.59
CA GLY A 113 6.16 14.27 -8.41
C GLY A 113 6.82 12.90 -8.29
N VAL A 114 8.14 12.84 -8.05
CA VAL A 114 8.87 11.58 -7.89
C VAL A 114 8.73 11.11 -6.45
N CYS A 115 8.33 9.86 -6.28
CA CYS A 115 8.26 9.18 -4.99
C CYS A 115 9.64 9.08 -4.33
N ILE A 116 9.69 8.99 -2.99
CA ILE A 116 10.96 8.95 -2.25
C ILE A 116 11.44 7.51 -2.04
N GLY A 117 10.53 6.55 -1.93
CA GLY A 117 10.87 5.18 -1.59
C GLY A 117 10.85 4.19 -2.74
N VAL A 118 10.95 2.92 -2.39
CA VAL A 118 10.78 1.82 -3.33
C VAL A 118 9.29 1.49 -3.41
N ASN A 119 8.72 1.63 -4.61
CA ASN A 119 7.35 1.25 -4.90
C ASN A 119 7.32 0.08 -5.88
N ILE A 120 6.27 -0.75 -5.80
CA ILE A 120 6.07 -1.88 -6.70
C ILE A 120 4.62 -1.85 -7.18
N SER A 121 4.44 -1.77 -8.50
CA SER A 121 3.15 -1.75 -9.17
C SER A 121 3.04 -2.93 -10.14
N ASN A 122 2.16 -3.87 -9.86
CA ASN A 122 2.02 -5.11 -10.65
C ASN A 122 3.36 -5.84 -10.88
N GLY A 123 4.20 -5.93 -9.82
CA GLY A 123 5.51 -6.55 -9.87
C GLY A 123 6.60 -5.74 -10.56
N GLU A 124 6.28 -4.62 -11.16
CA GLU A 124 7.24 -3.68 -11.73
C GLU A 124 7.68 -2.64 -10.70
N ILE A 125 8.90 -2.15 -10.83
CA ILE A 125 9.42 -1.08 -9.99
C ILE A 125 9.29 0.25 -10.73
N PRO A 126 8.30 1.12 -10.40
CA PRO A 126 8.17 2.43 -11.02
C PRO A 126 9.33 3.36 -10.65
N PHE A 127 9.76 3.28 -9.40
CA PHE A 127 10.88 4.05 -8.89
C PHE A 127 11.51 3.32 -7.70
N ALA A 128 12.82 3.43 -7.57
CA ALA A 128 13.55 2.94 -6.42
C ALA A 128 14.61 3.95 -6.00
N SER A 129 14.61 4.32 -4.74
CA SER A 129 15.71 5.06 -4.13
C SER A 129 16.39 4.22 -3.06
N GLY A 130 17.65 4.54 -2.77
CA GLY A 130 18.40 3.93 -1.67
C GLY A 130 18.05 4.52 -0.30
N SER A 131 16.81 4.97 -0.07
CA SER A 131 16.42 5.73 1.13
C SER A 131 16.54 4.94 2.45
N GLY A 132 16.71 3.62 2.41
CA GLY A 132 16.82 2.78 3.61
C GLY A 132 15.59 2.78 4.50
N ARG A 133 14.40 3.06 3.92
CA ARG A 133 13.10 3.12 4.62
C ARG A 133 12.31 1.85 4.40
N SER A 134 11.26 1.64 5.20
CA SER A 134 10.43 0.44 5.15
C SER A 134 9.50 0.41 3.94
N ILE A 135 9.09 -0.80 3.58
CA ILE A 135 8.04 -1.08 2.60
C ILE A 135 6.95 -1.95 3.23
N PHE A 136 5.71 -1.59 2.99
CA PHE A 136 4.56 -2.47 3.15
C PHE A 136 4.36 -3.19 1.82
N ALA A 137 4.36 -4.50 1.79
CA ALA A 137 4.34 -5.27 0.55
C ALA A 137 3.26 -6.35 0.55
N ILE A 138 2.73 -6.64 -0.64
CA ILE A 138 1.77 -7.71 -0.89
C ILE A 138 2.37 -8.66 -1.93
N SER A 139 2.37 -9.95 -1.61
CA SER A 139 2.80 -11.02 -2.54
C SER A 139 1.68 -11.46 -3.46
N GLN A 140 2.03 -12.16 -4.52
CA GLN A 140 1.08 -12.82 -5.43
C GLN A 140 0.15 -13.80 -4.69
N GLU A 141 0.62 -14.41 -3.59
CA GLU A 141 -0.16 -15.29 -2.71
C GLU A 141 -1.02 -14.54 -1.69
N LYS A 142 -1.21 -13.24 -1.91
CA LYS A 142 -2.01 -12.38 -1.03
C LYS A 142 -1.56 -12.48 0.43
N THR A 143 -0.29 -12.26 0.67
CA THR A 143 0.28 -12.15 2.02
C THR A 143 0.91 -10.77 2.16
N ALA A 144 0.62 -10.09 3.25
CA ALA A 144 1.21 -8.80 3.58
C ALA A 144 2.45 -8.97 4.46
N ALA A 145 3.45 -8.11 4.28
CA ALA A 145 4.59 -7.98 5.20
C ALA A 145 5.11 -6.55 5.23
N VAL A 146 5.79 -6.20 6.32
CA VAL A 146 6.58 -4.97 6.47
C VAL A 146 8.04 -5.36 6.68
N PHE A 147 8.92 -4.82 5.87
CA PHE A 147 10.37 -5.05 5.98
C PHE A 147 11.15 -3.87 5.43
N TYR A 148 12.46 -3.82 5.71
CA TYR A 148 13.37 -2.84 5.08
C TYR A 148 13.95 -3.44 3.82
N PRO A 149 13.65 -2.89 2.63
CA PRO A 149 14.19 -3.39 1.38
C PRO A 149 15.65 -2.97 1.20
N SER A 150 16.46 -3.90 0.71
CA SER A 150 17.73 -3.62 0.04
C SER A 150 17.66 -4.26 -1.33
N LEU A 151 17.35 -3.44 -2.33
CA LEU A 151 17.11 -3.92 -3.69
C LEU A 151 18.43 -4.15 -4.43
N ILE A 152 18.59 -5.34 -4.99
CA ILE A 152 19.64 -5.67 -5.95
C ILE A 152 18.97 -6.01 -7.26
N SER A 153 19.27 -5.25 -8.30
CA SER A 153 18.73 -5.45 -9.63
C SER A 153 19.82 -5.66 -10.64
N LYS A 154 19.66 -6.67 -11.50
CA LYS A 154 20.66 -7.07 -12.50
C LYS A 154 20.02 -7.48 -13.81
N ILE A 155 20.77 -7.33 -14.87
CA ILE A 155 20.54 -7.94 -16.16
C ILE A 155 21.49 -9.14 -16.28
N LEU A 156 20.94 -10.30 -16.56
CA LEU A 156 21.67 -11.56 -16.74
C LEU A 156 21.77 -11.82 -18.25
N LEU A 157 22.98 -11.79 -18.79
CA LEU A 157 23.24 -11.98 -20.20
C LEU A 157 23.38 -13.48 -20.52
N LYS A 158 23.26 -13.83 -21.81
CA LYS A 158 23.31 -15.20 -22.29
C LYS A 158 24.65 -15.90 -22.02
N ASP A 159 25.75 -15.15 -21.94
CA ASP A 159 27.09 -15.67 -21.63
C ASP A 159 27.31 -15.88 -20.11
N GLY A 160 26.30 -15.63 -19.28
CA GLY A 160 26.37 -15.73 -17.83
C GLY A 160 26.92 -14.48 -17.13
N SER A 161 27.31 -13.44 -17.88
CA SER A 161 27.71 -12.17 -17.26
C SER A 161 26.51 -11.36 -16.78
N GLU A 162 26.76 -10.52 -15.76
CA GLU A 162 25.75 -9.72 -15.09
C GLU A 162 26.06 -8.23 -15.23
N VAL A 163 25.03 -7.41 -15.41
CA VAL A 163 25.10 -5.95 -15.40
C VAL A 163 24.13 -5.41 -14.37
N ASN A 164 24.59 -4.58 -13.43
CA ASN A 164 23.70 -3.98 -12.44
C ASN A 164 22.76 -2.98 -13.10
N ILE A 165 21.50 -2.97 -12.66
CA ILE A 165 20.55 -1.90 -12.90
C ILE A 165 20.67 -0.93 -11.72
N ASP A 166 21.13 0.28 -11.99
CA ASP A 166 21.36 1.27 -10.96
C ASP A 166 20.09 2.05 -10.61
N TYR A 167 19.21 2.28 -11.61
CA TYR A 167 18.01 3.10 -11.46
C TYR A 167 16.84 2.62 -12.31
N TYR A 168 15.65 3.10 -11.93
CA TYR A 168 14.40 2.89 -12.67
C TYR A 168 13.78 4.24 -13.05
N ASN A 169 13.37 4.40 -14.30
CA ASN A 169 12.66 5.59 -14.82
C ASN A 169 13.28 6.95 -14.41
N SER A 170 14.58 6.99 -14.23
CA SER A 170 15.29 8.15 -13.70
C SER A 170 15.98 8.97 -14.79
N SER A 171 16.36 10.22 -14.49
CA SER A 171 17.12 11.05 -15.41
C SER A 171 18.56 10.59 -15.50
N ALA A 172 19.05 10.34 -16.71
CA ALA A 172 20.43 9.95 -16.97
C ALA A 172 21.43 11.06 -16.63
N THR A 173 21.05 12.34 -16.73
CA THR A 173 21.95 13.49 -16.56
C THR A 173 22.30 13.79 -15.10
N ALA A 174 21.48 13.37 -14.15
CA ALA A 174 21.63 13.68 -12.73
C ALA A 174 22.36 12.59 -11.93
N LEU A 175 22.73 11.46 -12.56
CA LEU A 175 23.13 10.26 -11.84
C LEU A 175 24.54 9.84 -12.19
N VAL A 176 25.25 9.31 -11.17
CA VAL A 176 26.57 8.72 -11.31
C VAL A 176 26.49 7.31 -11.91
N GLY A 177 25.35 6.63 -11.74
CA GLY A 177 25.10 5.28 -12.24
C GLY A 177 24.99 5.22 -13.76
N ASN A 178 25.17 4.03 -14.29
CA ASN A 178 25.47 3.80 -15.68
C ASN A 178 24.45 2.94 -16.42
N CYS A 179 23.51 2.29 -15.70
CA CYS A 179 22.47 1.45 -16.29
C CYS A 179 21.10 1.75 -15.68
N ILE A 180 20.14 2.06 -16.54
CA ILE A 180 18.77 2.45 -16.15
C ILE A 180 17.80 1.52 -16.88
N LEU A 181 16.82 0.98 -16.14
CA LEU A 181 15.68 0.32 -16.74
C LEU A 181 14.50 1.30 -16.81
N PHE A 182 14.08 1.61 -18.01
CA PHE A 182 12.85 2.34 -18.29
C PHE A 182 11.74 1.36 -18.60
N ASN A 183 10.68 1.39 -17.81
CA ASN A 183 9.50 0.54 -18.00
C ASN A 183 8.34 1.32 -18.63
N ARG A 184 7.15 0.69 -18.73
CA ARG A 184 5.96 1.28 -19.33
C ARG A 184 5.47 2.58 -18.64
N MET A 185 5.86 2.81 -17.39
CA MET A 185 5.49 4.01 -16.64
C MET A 185 6.44 5.20 -16.91
N ASN A 186 7.52 5.00 -17.66
CA ASN A 186 8.41 6.10 -18.00
C ASN A 186 7.68 7.20 -18.78
N SER A 187 7.70 8.42 -18.25
CA SER A 187 7.12 9.61 -18.93
C SER A 187 8.15 10.48 -19.66
N ARG A 188 9.44 10.12 -19.55
CA ARG A 188 10.53 10.88 -20.15
C ARG A 188 10.70 10.54 -21.61
N ILE A 189 11.01 11.54 -22.41
CA ILE A 189 11.53 11.33 -23.77
C ILE A 189 13.02 11.04 -23.65
N LEU A 190 13.44 9.89 -24.11
CA LEU A 190 14.85 9.46 -24.05
C LEU A 190 15.60 10.10 -25.22
N THR A 191 16.64 10.87 -24.91
CA THR A 191 17.41 11.62 -25.90
C THR A 191 18.90 11.59 -25.65
N ASP A 192 19.34 11.09 -24.48
CA ASP A 192 20.76 11.11 -24.08
C ASP A 192 21.59 10.15 -24.92
N PRO A 193 22.87 10.48 -25.24
CA PRO A 193 23.78 9.55 -25.92
C PRO A 193 24.06 8.32 -25.08
N GLY A 194 24.02 7.13 -25.68
CA GLY A 194 24.29 5.86 -24.99
C GLY A 194 23.84 4.66 -25.78
N LEU A 195 23.91 3.49 -25.15
CA LEU A 195 23.41 2.23 -25.71
C LEU A 195 21.98 2.02 -25.22
N TYR A 196 21.06 1.78 -26.16
CA TYR A 196 19.66 1.48 -25.91
C TYR A 196 19.39 0.02 -26.31
N ILE A 197 18.79 -0.72 -25.40
CA ILE A 197 18.41 -2.10 -25.62
C ILE A 197 16.91 -2.21 -25.34
N LYS A 198 16.11 -2.34 -26.39
CA LYS A 198 14.68 -2.56 -26.28
C LYS A 198 14.42 -4.01 -25.95
N ILE A 199 13.64 -4.25 -24.91
CA ILE A 199 13.28 -5.60 -24.47
C ILE A 199 11.78 -5.77 -24.34
N LYS A 200 11.31 -6.99 -24.55
CA LYS A 200 9.92 -7.39 -24.33
C LYS A 200 9.89 -8.53 -23.31
N PRO A 201 9.20 -8.37 -22.16
CA PRO A 201 9.08 -9.44 -21.18
C PRO A 201 8.37 -10.67 -21.76
N LEU A 202 8.86 -11.84 -21.42
CA LEU A 202 8.26 -13.15 -21.73
C LEU A 202 7.54 -13.75 -20.52
N ASP A 203 7.85 -13.24 -19.32
CA ASP A 203 7.27 -13.67 -18.06
C ASP A 203 6.55 -12.49 -17.39
N THR A 204 5.68 -12.79 -16.42
CA THR A 204 5.04 -11.78 -15.57
C THR A 204 6.05 -11.19 -14.59
N TRP A 205 6.00 -9.88 -14.42
CA TRP A 205 6.86 -9.18 -13.46
C TRP A 205 6.50 -9.54 -12.03
N THR A 206 7.52 -9.85 -11.24
CA THR A 206 7.47 -9.95 -9.78
C THR A 206 8.78 -9.48 -9.19
N VAL A 207 8.75 -8.89 -8.00
CA VAL A 207 9.96 -8.57 -7.25
C VAL A 207 10.21 -9.68 -6.23
N ASN A 208 11.47 -10.06 -6.06
CA ASN A 208 11.89 -11.16 -5.19
C ASN A 208 11.32 -12.54 -5.58
N GLY A 209 10.93 -12.70 -6.84
CA GLY A 209 10.48 -13.95 -7.45
C GLY A 209 11.53 -14.57 -8.37
N ASN A 210 11.09 -15.24 -9.43
CA ASN A 210 11.98 -15.72 -10.48
C ASN A 210 12.56 -14.56 -11.29
N ASP A 211 13.68 -14.80 -11.97
CA ASP A 211 14.22 -13.82 -12.91
C ASP A 211 13.33 -13.74 -14.15
N ILE A 212 13.06 -12.53 -14.61
CA ILE A 212 12.12 -12.23 -15.69
C ILE A 212 12.84 -12.38 -17.02
N ARG A 213 12.48 -13.37 -17.81
CA ARG A 213 13.02 -13.52 -19.17
C ARG A 213 12.47 -12.43 -20.08
N CYS A 214 13.36 -11.85 -20.87
CA CYS A 214 13.03 -10.80 -21.82
C CYS A 214 13.68 -11.08 -23.16
N GLU A 215 12.94 -10.92 -24.24
CA GLU A 215 13.46 -10.96 -25.59
C GLU A 215 14.00 -9.58 -25.97
N VAL A 216 15.22 -9.55 -26.48
CA VAL A 216 15.84 -8.33 -27.04
C VAL A 216 15.24 -8.06 -28.41
N GLN A 217 14.53 -6.95 -28.55
CA GLN A 217 13.88 -6.55 -29.79
C GLN A 217 14.81 -5.73 -30.68
N GLU A 218 15.61 -4.85 -30.06
CA GLU A 218 16.48 -3.92 -30.76
C GLU A 218 17.67 -3.53 -29.90
N VAL A 219 18.83 -3.30 -30.50
CA VAL A 219 20.02 -2.72 -29.88
C VAL A 219 20.48 -1.55 -30.74
N SER A 220 20.62 -0.36 -30.18
CA SER A 220 20.89 0.87 -30.92
C SER A 220 21.77 1.84 -30.11
N ASP A 221 22.58 2.63 -30.79
CA ASP A 221 23.27 3.79 -30.24
C ASP A 221 22.43 5.11 -30.36
N THR A 222 21.28 5.00 -31.00
CA THR A 222 20.29 6.10 -31.07
C THR A 222 19.13 5.86 -30.11
N PRO A 223 18.52 6.94 -29.56
CA PRO A 223 17.46 6.82 -28.57
C PRO A 223 16.25 6.00 -29.02
N ILE A 224 15.87 5.02 -28.19
CA ILE A 224 14.65 4.22 -28.34
C ILE A 224 13.69 4.60 -27.22
N GLN A 225 12.39 4.74 -27.52
CA GLN A 225 11.36 5.04 -26.54
C GLN A 225 10.69 3.78 -25.99
N THR A 226 10.21 3.86 -24.74
CA THR A 226 9.37 2.81 -24.14
C THR A 226 7.97 2.78 -24.78
N SER A 227 7.28 1.65 -24.64
CA SER A 227 5.87 1.50 -24.98
C SER A 227 5.10 0.80 -23.86
N ALA A 228 3.81 0.56 -24.04
CA ALA A 228 2.99 -0.14 -23.05
C ALA A 228 3.45 -1.59 -22.78
N THR A 229 4.18 -2.21 -23.72
CA THR A 229 4.61 -3.61 -23.64
C THR A 229 6.10 -3.82 -23.83
N GLU A 230 6.86 -2.75 -24.11
CA GLU A 230 8.29 -2.80 -24.39
C GLU A 230 9.03 -1.84 -23.47
N TYR A 231 10.13 -2.32 -22.92
CA TYR A 231 10.97 -1.65 -21.95
C TYR A 231 12.31 -1.31 -22.58
N VAL A 232 13.03 -0.37 -22.02
CA VAL A 232 14.33 0.04 -22.54
C VAL A 232 15.36 -0.02 -21.41
N ILE A 233 16.40 -0.80 -21.65
CA ILE A 233 17.63 -0.74 -20.86
C ILE A 233 18.50 0.33 -21.54
N TYR A 234 18.87 1.34 -20.76
CA TYR A 234 19.79 2.38 -21.19
C TYR A 234 21.10 2.24 -20.45
N ALA A 235 22.19 2.12 -21.19
CA ALA A 235 23.53 2.04 -20.65
C ALA A 235 24.41 3.19 -21.19
N ARG A 236 25.24 3.74 -20.31
CA ARG A 236 26.23 4.76 -20.66
C ARG A 236 27.56 4.52 -19.92
N ASN A 237 28.61 5.21 -20.39
CA ASN A 237 29.93 5.12 -19.80
C ASN A 237 30.44 3.65 -19.73
N GLU A 238 30.92 3.21 -18.59
CA GLU A 238 31.48 1.87 -18.40
C GLU A 238 30.48 0.74 -18.61
N SER A 239 29.18 1.00 -18.35
CA SER A 239 28.14 -0.03 -18.56
C SER A 239 27.96 -0.41 -20.03
N VAL A 240 28.28 0.46 -20.99
CA VAL A 240 28.24 0.12 -22.44
C VAL A 240 29.16 -1.05 -22.73
N GLN A 241 30.38 -1.06 -22.16
CA GLN A 241 31.37 -2.13 -22.37
C GLN A 241 30.89 -3.48 -21.84
N SER A 242 30.01 -3.48 -20.83
CA SER A 242 29.43 -4.70 -20.28
C SER A 242 28.50 -5.42 -21.26
N PHE A 243 27.94 -4.70 -22.24
CA PHE A 243 27.08 -5.24 -23.30
C PHE A 243 27.78 -5.47 -24.62
N GLU A 244 29.00 -4.95 -24.80
CA GLU A 244 29.72 -4.98 -26.07
C GLU A 244 29.95 -6.42 -26.55
N ASN A 245 29.52 -6.73 -27.77
CA ASN A 245 29.59 -8.05 -28.40
C ASN A 245 28.85 -9.19 -27.67
N LYS A 246 28.02 -8.87 -26.64
CA LYS A 246 27.33 -9.84 -25.80
C LYS A 246 25.80 -9.86 -25.99
N ILE A 247 25.25 -8.88 -26.68
CA ILE A 247 23.82 -8.73 -26.85
C ILE A 247 23.45 -8.28 -28.26
N LYS A 248 22.39 -8.86 -28.81
CA LYS A 248 21.81 -8.51 -30.12
C LYS A 248 20.32 -8.79 -30.15
N ALA A 249 19.61 -8.25 -31.13
CA ALA A 249 18.22 -8.56 -31.38
C ALA A 249 18.01 -10.08 -31.55
N GLY A 250 16.95 -10.60 -30.92
CA GLY A 250 16.59 -12.01 -30.86
C GLY A 250 17.25 -12.78 -29.69
N ASP A 251 18.17 -12.20 -28.94
CA ASP A 251 18.68 -12.84 -27.72
C ASP A 251 17.61 -12.83 -26.60
N VAL A 252 17.66 -13.84 -25.73
CA VAL A 252 16.88 -13.87 -24.49
C VAL A 252 17.83 -13.59 -23.34
N ILE A 253 17.53 -12.55 -22.59
CA ILE A 253 18.20 -12.14 -21.36
C ILE A 253 17.23 -12.32 -20.18
N ALA A 254 17.71 -12.13 -18.96
CA ALA A 254 16.82 -12.07 -17.81
C ALA A 254 17.07 -10.81 -16.97
N VAL A 255 16.01 -10.29 -16.37
CA VAL A 255 16.05 -9.20 -15.38
C VAL A 255 15.80 -9.80 -14.01
N SER A 256 16.74 -9.65 -13.11
CA SER A 256 16.68 -10.08 -11.72
C SER A 256 16.39 -8.89 -10.82
N GLN A 257 15.36 -8.98 -9.98
CA GLN A 257 14.96 -7.95 -9.02
C GLN A 257 14.79 -8.62 -7.67
N LYS A 258 15.81 -8.53 -6.81
CA LYS A 258 15.83 -9.24 -5.52
C LYS A 258 15.94 -8.27 -4.36
N PHE A 259 15.13 -8.49 -3.35
CA PHE A 259 15.38 -7.92 -2.04
C PHE A 259 16.30 -8.82 -1.23
N VAL A 260 17.32 -8.25 -0.65
CA VAL A 260 18.12 -8.89 0.38
C VAL A 260 17.62 -8.44 1.76
N LYS A 261 17.90 -9.24 2.79
CA LYS A 261 17.51 -8.91 4.16
C LYS A 261 18.07 -7.55 4.57
N GLY A 262 17.18 -6.67 5.00
CA GLY A 262 17.51 -5.36 5.55
C GLY A 262 17.64 -5.38 7.08
N LYS A 263 17.32 -4.25 7.72
CA LYS A 263 17.43 -4.10 9.19
C LYS A 263 16.48 -5.03 9.95
N PHE A 264 15.24 -5.19 9.49
CA PHE A 264 14.26 -6.11 10.07
C PHE A 264 13.31 -6.66 9.01
N GLY A 265 12.61 -7.72 9.34
CA GLY A 265 11.68 -8.40 8.47
C GLY A 265 12.36 -9.23 7.38
N GLU A 266 11.73 -10.33 7.04
CA GLU A 266 12.16 -11.14 5.89
C GLU A 266 11.39 -10.65 4.65
N PRO A 267 12.08 -10.36 3.54
CA PRO A 267 11.41 -9.98 2.31
C PRO A 267 10.44 -11.07 1.82
N LEU A 268 9.24 -10.66 1.44
CA LEU A 268 8.29 -11.56 0.79
C LEU A 268 8.84 -12.05 -0.55
N LYS A 269 8.38 -13.23 -0.97
CA LYS A 269 8.57 -13.73 -2.33
C LYS A 269 7.44 -13.24 -3.24
N ASP A 270 7.75 -13.17 -4.53
CA ASP A 270 6.77 -12.89 -5.59
C ASP A 270 5.89 -11.67 -5.29
N ILE A 271 6.55 -10.54 -4.95
CA ILE A 271 5.87 -9.30 -4.59
C ILE A 271 5.25 -8.68 -5.84
N VAL A 272 3.97 -8.36 -5.76
CA VAL A 272 3.19 -7.71 -6.83
C VAL A 272 2.83 -6.26 -6.52
N ALA A 273 2.68 -5.90 -5.23
CA ALA A 273 2.43 -4.53 -4.82
C ALA A 273 3.35 -4.15 -3.63
N GLY A 274 3.89 -2.96 -3.68
CA GLY A 274 4.77 -2.44 -2.63
C GLY A 274 4.56 -0.96 -2.41
N PHE A 275 4.43 -0.58 -1.15
CA PHE A 275 4.06 0.74 -0.68
C PHE A 275 5.14 1.24 0.26
N HIS A 276 5.93 2.19 -0.16
CA HIS A 276 6.89 2.81 0.72
C HIS A 276 6.19 3.52 1.87
N GLY A 277 6.70 3.35 3.07
CA GLY A 277 6.21 3.99 4.29
C GLY A 277 7.34 4.37 5.24
N TYR A 278 7.12 5.44 6.02
CA TYR A 278 8.10 5.95 6.97
C TYR A 278 7.44 6.81 8.05
N PRO A 279 7.83 6.64 9.31
CA PRO A 279 8.63 5.52 9.81
C PRO A 279 7.82 4.22 9.92
N SER A 280 8.50 3.07 10.03
CA SER A 280 7.90 1.88 10.62
C SER A 280 7.82 2.10 12.12
N ILE A 281 6.62 1.93 12.70
CA ILE A 281 6.38 2.30 14.10
C ILE A 281 6.32 1.07 15.01
N ALA A 282 5.79 -0.04 14.50
CA ALA A 282 5.67 -1.26 15.26
C ALA A 282 6.07 -2.48 14.44
N TYR A 283 6.70 -3.42 15.10
CA TYR A 283 7.16 -4.68 14.53
C TYR A 283 7.01 -5.82 15.54
N GLU A 284 6.54 -6.99 15.08
CA GLU A 284 6.31 -8.18 15.93
C GLU A 284 5.44 -7.90 17.17
N GLY A 285 4.36 -7.16 16.97
CA GLY A 285 3.34 -6.90 18.00
C GLY A 285 3.74 -5.86 19.05
N LYS A 286 4.83 -5.12 18.86
CA LYS A 286 5.31 -4.09 19.80
C LYS A 286 5.84 -2.85 19.07
N LEU A 287 5.82 -1.72 19.76
CA LEU A 287 6.49 -0.51 19.26
C LEU A 287 8.00 -0.74 19.15
N HIS A 288 8.63 -0.07 18.19
CA HIS A 288 10.07 -0.05 18.09
C HIS A 288 10.70 0.61 19.33
N ASP A 289 11.74 -0.01 19.88
CA ASP A 289 12.41 0.38 21.14
C ASP A 289 13.77 1.05 20.91
N GLY A 290 13.98 1.68 19.76
CA GLY A 290 15.18 2.46 19.47
C GLY A 290 16.27 1.71 18.70
N GLU A 291 16.33 0.38 18.70
CA GLU A 291 17.28 -0.39 17.88
C GLU A 291 16.94 -0.28 16.38
N TYR A 292 15.67 -0.13 16.07
CA TYR A 292 15.11 0.08 14.72
C TYR A 292 14.57 1.50 14.56
N ASN A 293 15.16 2.45 15.26
CA ASN A 293 14.64 3.80 15.40
C ASN A 293 14.75 4.56 14.07
N ASP A 294 13.65 4.58 13.32
CA ASP A 294 13.45 5.47 12.18
C ASP A 294 13.05 6.89 12.64
N PHE A 295 13.00 7.14 13.94
CA PHE A 295 12.59 8.39 14.54
C PHE A 295 13.68 9.45 14.43
N GLU A 296 14.06 9.79 13.19
CA GLU A 296 15.20 10.68 12.96
C GLU A 296 14.92 12.16 13.25
N ASN A 297 13.66 12.59 13.24
CA ASN A 297 13.33 14.02 13.25
C ASN A 297 12.20 14.43 14.21
N GLY A 298 11.69 13.53 15.04
CA GLY A 298 10.60 13.82 16.00
C GLY A 298 9.21 14.03 15.35
N ARG A 299 9.09 13.88 14.03
CA ARG A 299 7.80 14.07 13.32
C ARG A 299 6.76 13.02 13.68
N GLU A 300 7.19 11.86 14.12
CA GLU A 300 6.34 10.79 14.63
C GLU A 300 5.55 11.20 15.87
N PHE A 301 6.04 12.18 16.63
CA PHE A 301 5.36 12.76 17.80
C PHE A 301 4.48 13.96 17.45
N GLU A 302 4.57 14.49 16.23
CA GLU A 302 3.71 15.58 15.78
C GLU A 302 2.26 15.13 15.67
N VAL A 303 1.35 15.94 16.19
CA VAL A 303 -0.10 15.74 16.01
C VAL A 303 -0.50 16.21 14.63
N SER A 304 -1.04 15.28 13.82
CA SER A 304 -1.38 15.54 12.42
C SER A 304 -2.47 14.57 11.93
N ALA A 305 -3.04 14.85 10.76
CA ALA A 305 -3.77 13.82 10.02
C ALA A 305 -2.81 12.68 9.66
N ARG A 306 -3.29 11.43 9.74
CA ARG A 306 -2.45 10.24 9.52
C ARG A 306 -3.12 9.25 8.58
N VAL A 307 -2.29 8.57 7.78
CA VAL A 307 -2.65 7.32 7.10
C VAL A 307 -1.60 6.29 7.49
N MET A 308 -2.04 5.17 8.03
CA MET A 308 -1.15 4.12 8.49
C MET A 308 -1.64 2.76 8.00
N ALA A 309 -0.71 1.91 7.62
CA ALA A 309 -0.97 0.52 7.26
C ALA A 309 -0.46 -0.43 8.34
N GLY A 310 -1.24 -1.45 8.63
CA GLY A 310 -0.86 -2.55 9.50
C GLY A 310 -1.31 -3.89 8.95
N MET A 311 -0.77 -4.96 9.49
CA MET A 311 -1.15 -6.31 9.09
C MET A 311 -1.22 -7.24 10.30
N SER A 312 -2.04 -8.29 10.21
CA SER A 312 -2.08 -9.38 11.19
C SER A 312 -0.77 -10.18 11.18
N GLN A 313 -0.55 -10.98 12.21
CA GLN A 313 0.68 -11.80 12.36
C GLN A 313 0.89 -12.77 11.19
N ASP A 314 -0.18 -13.34 10.65
CA ASP A 314 -0.13 -14.23 9.49
C ASP A 314 -0.09 -13.50 8.13
N GLY A 315 -0.17 -12.17 8.14
CA GLY A 315 -0.18 -11.34 6.95
C GLY A 315 -1.44 -11.46 6.09
N LYS A 316 -2.53 -12.04 6.62
CA LYS A 316 -3.76 -12.27 5.84
C LYS A 316 -4.83 -11.21 6.05
N THR A 317 -4.73 -10.43 7.10
CA THR A 317 -5.60 -9.27 7.33
C THR A 317 -4.76 -8.00 7.28
N VAL A 318 -5.21 -7.04 6.49
CA VAL A 318 -4.61 -5.70 6.39
C VAL A 318 -5.55 -4.67 7.01
N TYR A 319 -4.96 -3.74 7.74
CA TYR A 319 -5.65 -2.61 8.36
C TYR A 319 -5.09 -1.32 7.79
N ILE A 320 -5.94 -0.51 7.16
CA ILE A 320 -5.58 0.86 6.78
C ILE A 320 -6.39 1.80 7.68
N VAL A 321 -5.68 2.62 8.44
CA VAL A 321 -6.28 3.56 9.37
C VAL A 321 -5.97 4.97 8.91
N THR A 322 -7.02 5.74 8.67
CA THR A 322 -6.93 7.18 8.38
C THR A 322 -7.48 7.96 9.56
N VAL A 323 -6.72 8.92 10.07
CA VAL A 323 -7.17 9.84 11.14
C VAL A 323 -7.25 11.24 10.57
N GLU A 324 -8.39 11.89 10.77
CA GLU A 324 -8.57 13.29 10.42
C GLU A 324 -7.66 14.18 11.25
N GLY A 325 -7.24 15.29 10.69
CA GLY A 325 -6.42 16.27 11.41
C GLY A 325 -6.72 17.71 11.01
N GLY A 326 -6.27 18.64 11.86
CA GLY A 326 -6.40 20.07 11.60
C GLY A 326 -7.79 20.66 11.82
N THR A 327 -8.74 19.90 12.34
CA THR A 327 -10.07 20.38 12.75
C THR A 327 -10.21 20.49 14.26
N LYS A 328 -11.24 21.15 14.76
CA LYS A 328 -11.53 21.17 16.20
C LYS A 328 -12.04 19.85 16.70
N GLU A 329 -12.80 19.16 15.87
CA GLU A 329 -13.42 17.86 16.10
C GLU A 329 -12.40 16.72 16.05
N SER A 330 -11.29 16.93 15.34
CA SER A 330 -10.15 16.01 15.25
C SER A 330 -8.88 16.80 14.92
N PRO A 331 -8.10 17.23 15.92
CA PRO A 331 -6.83 17.91 15.67
C PRO A 331 -5.78 16.99 15.01
N GLY A 332 -5.98 15.69 15.07
CA GLY A 332 -5.08 14.65 14.61
C GLY A 332 -4.47 13.86 15.75
N VAL A 333 -3.54 12.98 15.43
CA VAL A 333 -2.82 12.12 16.37
C VAL A 333 -1.33 12.05 16.01
N ASN A 334 -0.50 11.64 16.97
CA ASN A 334 0.88 11.23 16.66
C ASN A 334 0.93 9.76 16.21
N CYS A 335 2.04 9.36 15.59
CA CYS A 335 2.20 7.99 15.08
C CYS A 335 2.21 6.93 16.18
N ILE A 336 2.73 7.26 17.36
CA ILE A 336 2.85 6.30 18.48
C ILE A 336 1.48 5.93 19.04
N ASP A 337 0.61 6.93 19.24
CA ASP A 337 -0.74 6.70 19.75
C ASP A 337 -1.55 5.82 18.81
N ILE A 338 -1.51 6.13 17.49
CA ILE A 338 -2.27 5.33 16.51
C ILE A 338 -1.69 3.94 16.33
N ALA A 339 -0.35 3.78 16.39
CA ALA A 339 0.26 2.45 16.32
C ALA A 339 -0.12 1.59 17.54
N ASN A 340 -0.16 2.17 18.75
CA ASN A 340 -0.64 1.47 19.94
C ASN A 340 -2.10 1.03 19.78
N TRP A 341 -2.95 1.92 19.22
CA TRP A 341 -4.34 1.58 18.91
C TRP A 341 -4.41 0.40 17.92
N MET A 342 -3.65 0.47 16.84
CA MET A 342 -3.62 -0.59 15.81
C MET A 342 -3.12 -1.92 16.36
N LEU A 343 -2.08 -1.92 17.23
CA LEU A 343 -1.58 -3.12 17.90
C LEU A 343 -2.66 -3.74 18.81
N ALA A 344 -3.39 -2.91 19.57
CA ALA A 344 -4.48 -3.37 20.42
C ALA A 344 -5.66 -3.97 19.62
N HIS A 345 -5.80 -3.56 18.33
CA HIS A 345 -6.87 -3.98 17.43
C HIS A 345 -6.43 -5.00 16.36
N GLY A 346 -5.34 -5.71 16.58
CA GLY A 346 -4.95 -6.89 15.78
C GLY A 346 -3.82 -6.69 14.80
N SER A 347 -3.26 -5.49 14.67
CA SER A 347 -2.06 -5.30 13.87
C SER A 347 -0.85 -5.93 14.55
N TRP A 348 0.03 -6.52 13.76
CA TRP A 348 1.30 -7.10 14.20
C TRP A 348 2.49 -6.22 13.85
N ASN A 349 2.49 -5.67 12.63
CA ASN A 349 3.42 -4.64 12.18
C ASN A 349 2.63 -3.42 11.73
N VAL A 350 3.20 -2.22 11.92
CA VAL A 350 2.56 -0.94 11.58
C VAL A 350 3.58 -0.01 10.95
N VAL A 351 3.21 0.59 9.83
CA VAL A 351 4.00 1.59 9.11
C VAL A 351 3.16 2.84 8.83
N ASN A 352 3.78 4.02 8.97
CA ASN A 352 3.15 5.28 8.63
C ASN A 352 3.36 5.59 7.15
N PHE A 353 2.30 6.07 6.49
CA PHE A 353 2.34 6.64 5.14
C PHE A 353 2.46 8.17 5.18
N ASP A 354 2.53 8.82 4.02
CA ASP A 354 2.55 10.28 3.97
C ASP A 354 1.28 10.84 4.61
N SER A 355 1.47 11.87 5.40
CA SER A 355 0.53 12.35 6.39
C SER A 355 0.20 13.84 6.18
N GLY A 356 -0.52 14.44 7.10
CA GLY A 356 -0.86 15.85 7.04
C GLY A 356 -1.72 16.18 5.82
N GLY A 357 -1.26 17.10 4.97
CA GLY A 357 -2.03 17.54 3.81
C GLY A 357 -2.24 16.49 2.71
N SER A 358 -1.47 15.38 2.73
CA SER A 358 -1.64 14.27 1.79
C SER A 358 -2.65 13.23 2.31
N ALA A 359 -2.91 13.19 3.62
CA ALA A 359 -3.76 12.19 4.24
C ALA A 359 -5.16 12.15 3.59
N THR A 360 -5.46 11.04 2.94
CA THR A 360 -6.71 10.85 2.18
C THR A 360 -7.20 9.42 2.32
N ILE A 361 -8.50 9.29 2.65
CA ILE A 361 -9.29 8.09 2.41
C ILE A 361 -10.39 8.43 1.41
N ALA A 362 -10.50 7.65 0.35
CA ALA A 362 -11.62 7.71 -0.59
C ALA A 362 -12.38 6.39 -0.59
N VAL A 363 -13.71 6.45 -0.57
CA VAL A 363 -14.60 5.29 -0.73
C VAL A 363 -15.58 5.61 -1.86
N ASP A 364 -15.78 4.66 -2.77
CA ASP A 364 -16.59 4.86 -3.98
C ASP A 364 -16.22 6.16 -4.71
N HIS A 365 -14.91 6.46 -4.77
CA HIS A 365 -14.30 7.63 -5.41
C HIS A 365 -14.56 8.99 -4.75
N GLU A 366 -15.15 9.00 -3.55
CA GLU A 366 -15.42 10.23 -2.80
C GLU A 366 -14.52 10.29 -1.56
N MET A 367 -13.93 11.47 -1.30
CA MET A 367 -13.10 11.69 -0.11
C MET A 367 -13.96 11.77 1.15
N LEU A 368 -13.56 11.04 2.20
CA LEU A 368 -14.32 10.98 3.45
C LEU A 368 -13.75 11.88 4.55
N ASN A 369 -12.44 12.02 4.64
CA ASN A 369 -11.80 12.88 5.63
C ASN A 369 -11.74 14.33 5.13
N TYR A 370 -11.73 15.28 6.07
CA TYR A 370 -11.50 16.69 5.75
C TYR A 370 -10.04 16.90 5.33
N PRO A 371 -9.77 17.57 4.18
CA PRO A 371 -8.41 17.85 3.76
C PRO A 371 -7.72 18.79 4.74
N MET A 372 -6.61 18.36 5.33
CA MET A 372 -5.81 19.21 6.18
C MET A 372 -5.32 20.44 5.40
N ARG A 373 -5.15 21.60 6.06
CA ARG A 373 -4.79 22.89 5.48
C ARG A 373 -5.92 23.58 4.68
N GLY A 374 -7.06 23.74 5.33
CA GLY A 374 -8.13 24.63 4.85
C GLY A 374 -9.05 24.06 3.80
N GLY A 375 -9.12 22.73 3.67
CA GLY A 375 -10.09 22.05 2.80
C GLY A 375 -9.62 21.86 1.36
N GLU A 376 -8.38 22.21 1.03
CA GLU A 376 -7.84 21.99 -0.31
C GLU A 376 -7.31 20.54 -0.45
N ILE A 377 -7.83 19.81 -1.44
CA ILE A 377 -7.42 18.45 -1.75
C ILE A 377 -6.07 18.48 -2.46
N ARG A 378 -5.09 17.79 -1.90
CA ARG A 378 -3.74 17.70 -2.47
C ARG A 378 -3.65 16.61 -3.53
N PRO A 379 -3.21 16.92 -4.77
CA PRO A 379 -2.72 15.91 -5.69
C PRO A 379 -1.45 15.25 -5.14
N VAL A 380 -1.39 13.92 -5.23
CA VAL A 380 -0.30 13.08 -4.73
C VAL A 380 0.34 12.26 -5.86
N ALA A 381 1.51 11.68 -5.61
CA ALA A 381 2.26 10.97 -6.65
C ALA A 381 1.73 9.54 -6.88
N ASP A 382 1.05 8.97 -5.91
CA ASP A 382 0.62 7.57 -5.93
C ASP A 382 -0.56 7.29 -4.99
N ALA A 383 -1.12 6.09 -5.13
CA ALA A 383 -2.18 5.60 -4.25
C ALA A 383 -2.08 4.09 -3.99
N LEU A 384 -2.58 3.69 -2.81
CA LEU A 384 -2.97 2.33 -2.48
C LEU A 384 -4.46 2.17 -2.82
N LEU A 385 -4.77 1.21 -3.67
CA LEU A 385 -6.13 0.87 -4.07
C LEU A 385 -6.54 -0.46 -3.43
N VAL A 386 -7.73 -0.48 -2.83
CA VAL A 386 -8.40 -1.71 -2.40
C VAL A 386 -9.42 -2.06 -3.47
N VAL A 387 -9.20 -3.18 -4.14
CA VAL A 387 -9.95 -3.57 -5.33
C VAL A 387 -10.80 -4.80 -5.01
N SER A 388 -12.04 -4.77 -5.46
CA SER A 388 -12.92 -5.93 -5.52
C SER A 388 -13.11 -6.38 -6.96
N THR A 389 -12.87 -7.68 -7.19
CA THR A 389 -13.07 -8.35 -8.48
C THR A 389 -14.29 -9.26 -8.45
N GLU A 390 -15.19 -9.05 -7.49
CA GLU A 390 -16.45 -9.79 -7.38
C GLU A 390 -17.30 -9.64 -8.65
N PRO A 391 -18.04 -10.67 -9.05
CA PRO A 391 -19.00 -10.57 -10.13
C PRO A 391 -20.01 -9.45 -9.89
N GLU A 392 -20.40 -8.75 -10.95
CA GLU A 392 -21.47 -7.75 -10.85
C GLU A 392 -22.79 -8.42 -10.47
N SER A 393 -23.44 -7.93 -9.42
CA SER A 393 -24.73 -8.41 -8.95
C SER A 393 -25.50 -7.24 -8.35
N GLU A 394 -26.72 -7.06 -8.82
CA GLU A 394 -27.68 -6.09 -8.29
C GLU A 394 -28.78 -6.80 -7.44
N THR A 395 -28.58 -8.09 -7.15
CA THR A 395 -29.51 -8.87 -6.32
C THR A 395 -29.28 -8.54 -4.86
N VAL A 396 -30.30 -8.04 -4.17
CA VAL A 396 -30.23 -7.77 -2.73
C VAL A 396 -30.21 -9.09 -1.96
N ALA A 397 -29.15 -9.33 -1.22
CA ALA A 397 -28.96 -10.51 -0.37
C ALA A 397 -29.17 -10.21 1.12
N SER A 398 -28.87 -8.99 1.57
CA SER A 398 -29.00 -8.61 2.97
C SER A 398 -29.24 -7.11 3.16
N TYR A 399 -29.64 -6.76 4.38
CA TYR A 399 -29.82 -5.38 4.83
C TYR A 399 -29.12 -5.19 6.17
N SER A 400 -28.53 -4.00 6.39
CA SER A 400 -27.98 -3.62 7.68
C SER A 400 -28.12 -2.12 7.92
N PHE A 401 -28.24 -1.73 9.18
CA PHE A 401 -28.10 -0.33 9.55
C PHE A 401 -26.64 0.09 9.50
N VAL A 402 -26.39 1.34 9.08
CA VAL A 402 -25.04 1.93 9.05
C VAL A 402 -24.41 1.94 10.44
N VAL A 403 -25.23 2.21 11.47
CA VAL A 403 -24.81 2.19 12.86
C VAL A 403 -25.28 0.90 13.51
N PRO A 404 -24.36 0.00 13.93
CA PRO A 404 -24.73 -1.29 14.51
C PRO A 404 -25.38 -1.17 15.90
N ASN A 405 -25.02 -0.13 16.67
CA ASN A 405 -25.53 0.11 18.03
C ASN A 405 -25.84 1.60 18.18
N LEU A 406 -27.09 1.99 18.00
CA LEU A 406 -27.51 3.37 18.19
C LEU A 406 -27.90 3.62 19.65
N HIS A 407 -27.10 4.41 20.35
CA HIS A 407 -27.47 4.98 21.65
C HIS A 407 -28.03 6.39 21.45
N THR A 408 -29.32 6.57 21.69
CA THR A 408 -29.97 7.87 21.54
C THR A 408 -30.77 8.23 22.79
N THR A 409 -30.95 9.53 23.02
CA THR A 409 -31.87 10.02 24.05
C THR A 409 -33.25 10.17 23.47
N ALA A 410 -34.28 10.14 24.32
CA ALA A 410 -35.70 10.25 23.91
C ALA A 410 -36.05 11.57 23.18
N VAL A 411 -35.15 12.56 23.17
CA VAL A 411 -35.34 13.87 22.54
C VAL A 411 -34.52 14.06 21.26
N SER A 412 -33.65 13.11 20.88
CA SER A 412 -32.85 13.23 19.66
C SER A 412 -33.47 12.37 18.54
N LEU A 413 -33.80 13.03 17.42
CA LEU A 413 -34.19 12.35 16.19
C LEU A 413 -32.88 12.05 15.42
N ASN A 414 -32.39 10.81 15.54
CA ASN A 414 -31.28 10.33 14.72
C ASN A 414 -31.86 9.53 13.55
N PRO A 415 -31.63 9.96 12.31
CA PRO A 415 -32.06 9.19 11.16
C PRO A 415 -31.32 7.85 11.11
N LEU A 416 -32.08 6.75 11.01
CA LEU A 416 -31.51 5.43 10.77
C LEU A 416 -31.32 5.25 9.28
N THR A 417 -30.06 5.09 8.85
CA THR A 417 -29.75 4.77 7.46
C THR A 417 -29.65 3.26 7.33
N LEU A 418 -30.51 2.70 6.47
CA LEU A 418 -30.49 1.28 6.09
C LEU A 418 -29.73 1.15 4.77
N LEU A 419 -28.83 0.19 4.68
CA LEU A 419 -28.15 -0.20 3.46
C LEU A 419 -28.65 -1.55 2.99
N SER A 420 -28.75 -1.72 1.68
CA SER A 420 -28.91 -3.02 1.04
C SER A 420 -27.59 -3.48 0.45
N PHE A 421 -27.32 -4.76 0.52
CA PHE A 421 -26.08 -5.37 0.06
C PHE A 421 -26.39 -6.54 -0.87
N ASN A 422 -25.53 -6.72 -1.89
CA ASN A 422 -25.51 -7.95 -2.65
C ASN A 422 -24.86 -9.10 -1.86
N GLU A 423 -24.78 -10.30 -2.44
CA GLU A 423 -24.17 -11.48 -1.83
C GLU A 423 -22.67 -11.35 -1.54
N TYR A 424 -22.00 -10.38 -2.13
CA TYR A 424 -20.57 -10.07 -1.92
C TYR A 424 -20.36 -8.94 -0.90
N GLY A 425 -21.42 -8.34 -0.37
CA GLY A 425 -21.34 -7.24 0.58
C GLY A 425 -21.16 -5.86 -0.05
N LYS A 426 -21.29 -5.72 -1.38
CA LYS A 426 -21.32 -4.41 -2.06
C LYS A 426 -22.61 -3.69 -1.70
N VAL A 427 -22.51 -2.43 -1.31
CA VAL A 427 -23.69 -1.57 -1.09
C VAL A 427 -24.40 -1.31 -2.41
N LEU A 428 -25.68 -1.63 -2.47
CA LEU A 428 -26.52 -1.39 -3.66
C LEU A 428 -27.30 -0.09 -3.54
N GLU A 429 -27.86 0.20 -2.37
CA GLU A 429 -28.65 1.40 -2.13
C GLU A 429 -28.46 1.92 -0.71
N LYS A 430 -28.35 3.24 -0.56
CA LYS A 430 -28.36 3.94 0.72
C LYS A 430 -29.75 4.53 0.96
N GLY A 431 -30.36 4.20 2.11
CA GLY A 431 -31.66 4.72 2.50
C GLY A 431 -32.83 3.87 2.02
N GLY A 432 -33.08 2.74 2.65
CA GLY A 432 -34.10 1.77 2.33
C GLY A 432 -35.48 2.37 2.12
N GLN A 433 -35.88 2.62 0.88
CA GLN A 433 -37.25 2.96 0.52
C GLN A 433 -38.13 1.71 0.58
N GLY A 434 -39.29 1.85 1.14
CA GLY A 434 -40.27 0.76 1.18
C GLY A 434 -40.23 -0.13 2.43
N PHE A 435 -39.42 0.22 3.45
CA PHE A 435 -39.35 -0.52 4.71
C PHE A 435 -40.13 0.17 5.84
N THR A 436 -40.79 -0.62 6.65
CA THR A 436 -41.42 -0.16 7.90
C THR A 436 -40.59 -0.67 9.07
N TYR A 437 -40.06 0.24 9.89
CA TYR A 437 -39.31 -0.09 11.09
C TYR A 437 -40.25 -0.12 12.30
N ARG A 438 -40.01 -1.07 13.20
CA ARG A 438 -40.66 -1.13 14.49
C ARG A 438 -39.63 -1.12 15.59
N CYS A 439 -39.64 -0.06 16.41
CA CYS A 439 -38.93 -0.10 17.70
C CYS A 439 -39.63 -1.10 18.62
N ILE A 440 -38.88 -2.01 19.19
CA ILE A 440 -39.36 -2.97 20.19
C ILE A 440 -38.84 -2.57 21.55
#